data_7b7e0f19f5adf326f87d0e8ba9a7dfd0
#
_entry.id   7b7e0f19f5adf326f87d0e8ba9a7dfd0
#
_cell.length_a   1.000
_cell.length_b   1.000
_cell.length_c   1.000
_cell.angle_alpha   90.00
_cell.angle_beta   90.00
_cell.angle_gamma   90.00
#
_symmetry.space_group_name_H-M   'P 1'
#
loop_
_entity.id
_entity.type
_entity.pdbx_description
1 polymer ?
#
loop_
_entity_poly.entity_id
_entity_poly.type
_entity_poly.pdbx_seq_one_letter_code
_entity_poly.pdbx_strand_id
1 'polypeptide(L)'
;KYDEFCEWIWISCNYIPFMSLVKKGNYEYGDGGFSSLVPIAEAINRGATEIDVVILETETQIEPRVIGKNPFSLMVDLFGTLLDQVEKHDIAIGKLTAKSKNVKLNLFYTPTKLTDNALIFNKNKMKEWWHQGYEYAQNKNEDMSDNR
;
A
#
# COMPACT_ATOMS: atom_id res chain seq x y z
N LYS A 1 4.03 11.56 -23.79
CA LYS A 1 3.97 10.20 -23.15
C LYS A 1 4.63 10.16 -21.78
N TYR A 2 5.88 10.68 -21.61
CA TYR A 2 6.55 10.67 -20.29
C TYR A 2 5.90 11.65 -19.32
N ASP A 3 5.66 12.88 -19.73
CA ASP A 3 5.02 13.90 -18.90
C ASP A 3 3.59 13.49 -18.51
N GLU A 4 2.86 12.89 -19.43
CA GLU A 4 1.52 12.35 -19.17
C GLU A 4 1.56 11.20 -18.15
N PHE A 5 2.58 10.34 -18.22
CA PHE A 5 2.78 9.27 -17.23
C PHE A 5 3.09 9.84 -15.83
N CYS A 6 3.98 10.83 -15.76
CA CYS A 6 4.28 11.52 -14.50
C CYS A 6 3.05 12.24 -13.92
N GLU A 7 2.23 12.83 -14.79
CA GLU A 7 0.97 13.46 -14.39
C GLU A 7 0.01 12.44 -13.76
N TRP A 8 -0.15 11.26 -14.36
CA TRP A 8 -1.00 10.21 -13.80
C TRP A 8 -0.47 9.67 -12.47
N ILE A 9 0.85 9.53 -12.31
CA ILE A 9 1.45 9.16 -11.02
C ILE A 9 1.12 10.22 -9.97
N TRP A 10 1.31 11.51 -10.31
CA TRP A 10 0.99 12.61 -9.41
C TRP A 10 -0.50 12.63 -9.03
N ILE A 11 -1.40 12.44 -9.98
CA ILE A 11 -2.85 12.35 -9.74
C ILE A 11 -3.17 11.22 -8.77
N SER A 12 -2.56 10.04 -8.96
CA SER A 12 -2.80 8.87 -8.13
C SER A 12 -2.29 8.99 -6.69
N CYS A 13 -1.51 10.02 -6.39
CA CYS A 13 -1.02 10.35 -5.04
C CYS A 13 -1.83 11.46 -4.36
N ASN A 14 -2.89 11.98 -4.98
CA ASN A 14 -3.71 13.07 -4.41
C ASN A 14 -4.70 12.53 -3.38
N TYR A 15 -4.22 12.40 -2.15
CA TYR A 15 -4.95 11.84 -1.02
C TYR A 15 -6.05 12.78 -0.51
N ILE A 16 -7.30 12.39 -0.73
CA ILE A 16 -8.49 13.12 -0.27
C ILE A 16 -8.71 12.82 1.22
N PRO A 17 -9.11 13.78 2.05
CA PRO A 17 -9.48 15.18 1.75
C PRO A 17 -8.33 16.19 1.85
N PHE A 18 -7.08 15.74 2.04
CA PHE A 18 -5.93 16.61 2.26
C PHE A 18 -5.41 17.26 0.98
N MET A 19 -5.70 16.67 -0.16
CA MET A 19 -5.35 17.17 -1.49
C MET A 19 -6.60 17.32 -2.35
N SER A 20 -6.54 18.23 -3.32
CA SER A 20 -7.65 18.50 -4.22
C SER A 20 -7.75 17.46 -5.32
N LEU A 21 -8.97 17.19 -5.79
CA LEU A 21 -9.17 16.45 -7.04
C LEU A 21 -8.55 17.17 -8.23
N VAL A 22 -8.03 16.42 -9.18
CA VAL A 22 -7.43 16.92 -10.42
C VAL A 22 -8.41 16.75 -11.56
N LYS A 23 -8.79 17.85 -12.19
CA LYS A 23 -9.69 17.82 -13.35
C LYS A 23 -8.90 17.50 -14.62
N LYS A 24 -9.31 16.44 -15.33
CA LYS A 24 -8.74 16.06 -16.61
C LYS A 24 -9.86 15.68 -17.59
N GLY A 25 -10.05 16.49 -18.61
CA GLY A 25 -11.22 16.38 -19.49
C GLY A 25 -12.52 16.67 -18.72
N ASN A 26 -13.47 15.76 -18.81
CA ASN A 26 -14.77 15.87 -18.14
C ASN A 26 -14.84 15.16 -16.77
N TYR A 27 -13.71 14.64 -16.29
CA TYR A 27 -13.64 13.85 -15.06
C TYR A 27 -12.75 14.51 -14.02
N GLU A 28 -12.99 14.18 -12.78
CA GLU A 28 -12.16 14.53 -11.64
C GLU A 28 -11.52 13.26 -11.08
N TYR A 29 -10.23 13.34 -10.81
CA TYR A 29 -9.41 12.20 -10.38
C TYR A 29 -8.75 12.50 -9.04
N GLY A 30 -8.52 11.47 -8.26
CA GLY A 30 -7.79 11.51 -7.00
C GLY A 30 -6.98 10.24 -6.78
N ASP A 31 -6.59 10.01 -5.54
CA ASP A 31 -5.79 8.86 -5.14
C ASP A 31 -6.48 7.54 -5.50
N GLY A 32 -5.74 6.67 -6.17
CA GLY A 32 -6.21 5.35 -6.57
C GLY A 32 -6.43 4.39 -5.42
N GLY A 33 -5.81 4.64 -4.26
CA GLY A 33 -5.92 3.80 -3.06
C GLY A 33 -7.34 3.71 -2.49
N PHE A 34 -8.21 4.68 -2.79
CA PHE A 34 -9.64 4.59 -2.41
C PHE A 34 -10.40 3.49 -3.18
N SER A 35 -9.88 3.07 -4.32
CA SER A 35 -10.47 2.04 -5.17
C SER A 35 -9.72 0.72 -5.07
N SER A 36 -8.39 0.78 -5.11
CA SER A 36 -7.50 -0.39 -5.00
C SER A 36 -6.15 0.07 -4.50
N LEU A 37 -5.79 -0.33 -3.27
CA LEU A 37 -4.50 -0.05 -2.64
C LEU A 37 -3.41 -1.00 -3.15
N VAL A 38 -3.77 -2.27 -3.34
CA VAL A 38 -2.84 -3.33 -3.75
C VAL A 38 -3.39 -4.05 -4.99
N PRO A 39 -3.23 -3.49 -6.20
CA PRO A 39 -3.91 -3.93 -7.41
C PRO A 39 -3.33 -5.22 -8.03
N ILE A 40 -3.16 -6.27 -7.21
CA ILE A 40 -2.62 -7.58 -7.63
C ILE A 40 -3.48 -8.20 -8.74
N ALA A 41 -4.80 -8.21 -8.56
CA ALA A 41 -5.73 -8.80 -9.53
C ALA A 41 -5.64 -8.11 -10.89
N GLU A 42 -5.45 -6.79 -10.91
CA GLU A 42 -5.28 -6.03 -12.15
C GLU A 42 -3.96 -6.38 -12.86
N ALA A 43 -2.85 -6.50 -12.11
CA ALA A 43 -1.57 -6.94 -12.67
C ALA A 43 -1.69 -8.34 -13.31
N ILE A 44 -2.38 -9.27 -12.65
CA ILE A 44 -2.64 -10.62 -13.18
C ILE A 44 -3.51 -10.55 -14.44
N ASN A 45 -4.54 -9.72 -14.46
CA ASN A 45 -5.42 -9.56 -15.61
C ASN A 45 -4.72 -8.94 -16.81
N ARG A 46 -3.65 -8.17 -16.57
CA ARG A 46 -2.76 -7.63 -17.61
C ARG A 46 -1.65 -8.59 -18.05
N GLY A 47 -1.64 -9.81 -17.52
CA GLY A 47 -0.75 -10.89 -17.97
C GLY A 47 0.51 -11.08 -17.15
N ALA A 48 0.58 -10.54 -15.94
CA ALA A 48 1.68 -10.83 -15.03
C ALA A 48 1.66 -12.32 -14.62
N THR A 49 2.81 -12.98 -14.70
CA THR A 49 3.01 -14.39 -14.33
C THR A 49 3.76 -14.55 -13.01
N GLU A 50 4.46 -13.52 -12.60
CA GLU A 50 5.14 -13.40 -11.30
C GLU A 50 4.98 -11.97 -10.78
N ILE A 51 4.64 -11.82 -9.50
CA ILE A 51 4.37 -10.53 -8.88
C ILE A 51 5.03 -10.49 -7.51
N ASP A 52 5.87 -9.48 -7.30
CA ASP A 52 6.39 -9.09 -5.99
C ASP A 52 5.60 -7.89 -5.47
N VAL A 53 5.01 -8.04 -4.29
CA VAL A 53 4.19 -7.00 -3.64
C VAL A 53 4.86 -6.55 -2.35
N VAL A 54 5.21 -5.29 -2.28
CA VAL A 54 5.71 -4.66 -1.04
C VAL A 54 4.53 -3.95 -0.36
N ILE A 55 4.16 -4.44 0.82
CA ILE A 55 3.05 -3.94 1.62
C ILE A 55 3.64 -3.14 2.78
N LEU A 56 3.24 -1.87 2.90
CA LEU A 56 3.78 -0.95 3.91
C LEU A 56 3.17 -1.12 5.30
N GLU A 57 2.37 -2.17 5.49
CA GLU A 57 1.74 -2.54 6.75
C GLU A 57 2.32 -3.87 7.27
N THR A 58 2.09 -4.17 8.54
CA THR A 58 2.46 -5.46 9.13
C THR A 58 1.43 -6.54 8.79
N GLU A 59 1.87 -7.78 8.64
CA GLU A 59 0.98 -8.89 8.29
C GLU A 59 -0.12 -9.11 9.33
N THR A 60 0.19 -8.88 10.60
CA THR A 60 -0.75 -9.02 11.72
C THR A 60 -0.91 -7.70 12.44
N GLN A 61 -1.95 -6.95 12.12
CA GLN A 61 -2.35 -5.78 12.91
C GLN A 61 -3.44 -6.16 13.92
N ILE A 62 -3.06 -6.26 15.17
CA ILE A 62 -3.99 -6.31 16.31
C ILE A 62 -3.57 -5.18 17.28
N GLU A 63 -3.68 -3.94 16.84
CA GLU A 63 -3.54 -2.82 17.76
C GLU A 63 -4.89 -2.12 17.94
N PRO A 64 -5.33 -1.89 19.18
CA PRO A 64 -6.51 -1.09 19.44
C PRO A 64 -6.24 0.34 18.96
N ARG A 65 -6.98 0.82 17.98
CA ARG A 65 -6.93 2.23 17.58
C ARG A 65 -7.50 3.08 18.72
N VAL A 66 -6.75 4.07 19.13
CA VAL A 66 -7.27 5.12 20.03
C VAL A 66 -8.17 6.03 19.20
N ILE A 67 -9.47 5.88 19.36
CA ILE A 67 -10.47 6.69 18.64
C ILE A 67 -10.28 8.15 19.02
N GLY A 68 -10.17 9.00 18.03
CA GLY A 68 -10.06 10.45 18.20
C GLY A 68 -11.27 11.05 18.94
N LYS A 69 -11.00 12.02 19.81
CA LYS A 69 -12.02 12.61 20.69
C LYS A 69 -12.86 13.71 20.02
N ASN A 70 -12.51 14.15 18.83
CA ASN A 70 -13.23 15.19 18.10
C ASN A 70 -13.75 14.68 16.74
N PRO A 71 -14.81 15.29 16.18
CA PRO A 71 -15.42 14.81 14.93
C PRO A 71 -14.46 14.72 13.74
N PHE A 72 -13.49 15.63 13.65
CA PHE A 72 -12.52 15.63 12.56
C PHE A 72 -11.55 14.44 12.68
N SER A 73 -10.97 14.19 13.87
CA SER A 73 -10.11 13.03 14.06
C SER A 73 -10.86 11.71 13.89
N LEU A 74 -12.13 11.64 14.31
CA LEU A 74 -12.98 10.47 14.08
C LEU A 74 -13.19 10.21 12.58
N MET A 75 -13.35 11.26 11.78
CA MET A 75 -13.47 11.12 10.32
C MET A 75 -12.18 10.62 9.69
N VAL A 76 -11.02 11.12 10.12
CA VAL A 76 -9.71 10.63 9.66
C VAL A 76 -9.50 9.16 10.03
N ASP A 77 -9.85 8.78 11.26
CA ASP A 77 -9.77 7.39 11.73
C ASP A 77 -10.69 6.46 10.93
N LEU A 78 -11.90 6.94 10.59
CA LEU A 78 -12.84 6.21 9.75
C LEU A 78 -12.28 5.98 8.34
N PHE A 79 -11.72 7.02 7.70
CA PHE A 79 -11.07 6.88 6.39
C PHE A 79 -9.91 5.88 6.44
N GLY A 80 -9.05 5.96 7.44
CA GLY A 80 -7.97 4.99 7.62
C GLY A 80 -8.51 3.56 7.75
N THR A 81 -9.59 3.36 8.52
CA THR A 81 -10.23 2.04 8.67
C THR A 81 -10.80 1.52 7.35
N LEU A 82 -11.40 2.39 6.54
CA LEU A 82 -11.91 2.00 5.23
C LEU A 82 -10.78 1.59 4.28
N LEU A 83 -9.69 2.34 4.26
CA LEU A 83 -8.51 2.02 3.44
C LEU A 83 -7.88 0.68 3.86
N ASP A 84 -7.77 0.39 5.15
CA ASP A 84 -7.31 -0.91 5.64
C ASP A 84 -8.21 -2.07 5.16
N GLN A 85 -9.52 -1.85 5.06
CA GLN A 85 -10.44 -2.86 4.51
C GLN A 85 -10.22 -3.04 3.00
N VAL A 86 -10.01 -1.95 2.25
CA VAL A 86 -9.68 -2.02 0.82
C VAL A 86 -8.41 -2.84 0.62
N GLU A 87 -7.35 -2.56 1.37
CA GLU A 87 -6.08 -3.31 1.31
C GLU A 87 -6.28 -4.80 1.57
N LYS A 88 -6.97 -5.15 2.66
CA LYS A 88 -7.24 -6.56 3.02
C LYS A 88 -8.03 -7.29 1.94
N HIS A 89 -9.03 -6.64 1.36
CA HIS A 89 -9.81 -7.20 0.28
C HIS A 89 -8.97 -7.38 -0.99
N ASP A 90 -8.16 -6.39 -1.37
CA ASP A 90 -7.26 -6.47 -2.52
C ASP A 90 -6.27 -7.65 -2.40
N ILE A 91 -5.65 -7.80 -1.22
CA ILE A 91 -4.73 -8.90 -0.95
C ILE A 91 -5.46 -10.25 -1.01
N ALA A 92 -6.64 -10.36 -0.41
CA ALA A 92 -7.42 -11.60 -0.43
C ALA A 92 -7.84 -11.98 -1.86
N ILE A 93 -8.38 -11.03 -2.62
CA ILE A 93 -8.76 -11.22 -4.03
C ILE A 93 -7.52 -11.53 -4.88
N GLY A 94 -6.42 -10.82 -4.64
CA GLY A 94 -5.15 -11.04 -5.32
C GLY A 94 -4.61 -12.44 -5.11
N LYS A 95 -4.58 -12.95 -3.87
CA LYS A 95 -4.17 -14.32 -3.52
C LYS A 95 -5.05 -15.38 -4.22
N LEU A 96 -6.38 -15.19 -4.19
CA LEU A 96 -7.30 -16.10 -4.85
C LEU A 96 -7.14 -16.11 -6.37
N THR A 97 -6.97 -14.93 -6.97
CA THR A 97 -6.76 -14.78 -8.42
C THR A 97 -5.42 -15.39 -8.84
N ALA A 98 -4.35 -15.14 -8.09
CA ALA A 98 -3.03 -15.71 -8.35
C ALA A 98 -3.08 -17.25 -8.30
N LYS A 99 -3.74 -17.81 -7.27
CA LYS A 99 -3.94 -19.27 -7.17
C LYS A 99 -4.74 -19.83 -8.34
N SER A 100 -5.82 -19.16 -8.74
CA SER A 100 -6.70 -19.61 -9.83
C SER A 100 -6.00 -19.59 -11.19
N LYS A 101 -5.12 -18.59 -11.41
CA LYS A 101 -4.39 -18.43 -12.69
C LYS A 101 -2.97 -18.97 -12.67
N ASN A 102 -2.57 -19.66 -11.60
CA ASN A 102 -1.21 -20.20 -11.41
C ASN A 102 -0.12 -19.14 -11.57
N VAL A 103 -0.33 -17.96 -10.96
CA VAL A 103 0.62 -16.85 -10.94
C VAL A 103 1.44 -16.92 -9.66
N LYS A 104 2.76 -16.76 -9.77
CA LYS A 104 3.64 -16.69 -8.61
C LYS A 104 3.47 -15.34 -7.92
N LEU A 105 3.11 -15.36 -6.64
CA LEU A 105 2.85 -14.17 -5.83
C LEU A 105 3.73 -14.19 -4.57
N ASN A 106 4.61 -13.22 -4.46
CA ASN A 106 5.45 -13.00 -3.29
C ASN A 106 4.98 -11.74 -2.55
N LEU A 107 4.66 -11.87 -1.26
CA LEU A 107 4.20 -10.76 -0.43
C LEU A 107 5.27 -10.40 0.60
N PHE A 108 5.65 -9.14 0.64
CA PHE A 108 6.62 -8.59 1.57
C PHE A 108 5.93 -7.55 2.46
N TYR A 109 5.81 -7.86 3.74
CA TYR A 109 5.23 -6.97 4.75
C TYR A 109 6.32 -6.24 5.52
N THR A 110 6.00 -5.10 6.12
CA THR A 110 6.93 -4.49 7.08
C THR A 110 7.03 -5.36 8.33
N PRO A 111 8.24 -5.59 8.88
CA PRO A 111 8.43 -6.46 10.04
C PRO A 111 7.80 -5.87 11.31
N THR A 112 7.76 -4.54 11.40
CA THR A 112 7.20 -3.79 12.53
C THR A 112 6.48 -2.55 12.02
N LYS A 113 5.52 -2.06 12.80
CA LYS A 113 4.85 -0.78 12.52
C LYS A 113 5.87 0.35 12.62
N LEU A 114 6.05 1.09 11.54
CA LEU A 114 7.07 2.14 11.45
C LEU A 114 6.62 3.44 12.13
N THR A 115 5.35 3.82 11.99
CA THR A 115 4.81 5.09 12.53
C THR A 115 3.31 5.01 12.76
N ASP A 116 2.83 5.78 13.74
CA ASP A 116 1.41 6.01 13.97
C ASP A 116 0.84 7.17 13.13
N ASN A 117 1.73 7.96 12.52
CA ASN A 117 1.34 9.12 11.72
C ASN A 117 2.20 9.22 10.46
N ALA A 118 1.64 8.76 9.34
CA ALA A 118 2.28 8.74 8.03
C ALA A 118 2.56 10.15 7.46
N LEU A 119 1.99 11.21 8.05
CA LEU A 119 2.20 12.59 7.60
C LEU A 119 3.37 13.28 8.31
N ILE A 120 4.06 12.61 9.22
CA ILE A 120 5.23 13.15 9.91
C ILE A 120 6.50 12.68 9.22
N PHE A 121 7.21 13.62 8.58
CA PHE A 121 8.47 13.36 7.90
C PHE A 121 9.65 13.70 8.81
N ASN A 122 10.25 12.68 9.43
CA ASN A 122 11.46 12.83 10.24
C ASN A 122 12.65 12.17 9.53
N LYS A 123 13.61 13.00 9.06
CA LYS A 123 14.75 12.53 8.27
C LYS A 123 15.56 11.42 8.94
N ASN A 124 15.77 11.51 10.26
CA ASN A 124 16.59 10.51 10.97
C ASN A 124 15.84 9.19 11.12
N LYS A 125 14.56 9.24 11.52
CA LYS A 125 13.72 8.06 11.59
C LYS A 125 13.54 7.39 10.23
N MET A 126 13.36 8.17 9.16
CA MET A 126 13.23 7.63 7.79
C MET A 126 14.49 6.89 7.35
N LYS A 127 15.69 7.37 7.72
CA LYS A 127 16.95 6.66 7.45
C LYS A 127 17.06 5.36 8.24
N GLU A 128 16.64 5.36 9.50
CA GLU A 128 16.60 4.19 10.35
C GLU A 128 15.63 3.13 9.78
N TRP A 129 14.41 3.52 9.42
CA TRP A 129 13.42 2.64 8.82
C TRP A 129 13.89 2.06 7.49
N TRP A 130 14.55 2.88 6.66
CA TRP A 130 15.14 2.39 5.41
C TRP A 130 16.19 1.30 5.67
N HIS A 131 17.04 1.48 6.68
CA HIS A 131 18.07 0.51 7.05
C HIS A 131 17.45 -0.80 7.56
N GLN A 132 16.46 -0.70 8.44
CA GLN A 132 15.70 -1.84 8.95
C GLN A 132 15.04 -2.63 7.80
N GLY A 133 14.44 -1.95 6.86
CA GLY A 133 13.82 -2.59 5.68
C GLY A 133 14.83 -3.30 4.79
N TYR A 134 16.01 -2.70 4.61
CA TYR A 134 17.10 -3.29 3.83
C TYR A 134 17.63 -4.59 4.48
N GLU A 135 17.92 -4.54 5.77
CA GLU A 135 18.38 -5.73 6.54
C GLU A 135 17.32 -6.83 6.54
N TYR A 136 16.06 -6.48 6.73
CA TYR A 136 14.95 -7.43 6.68
C TYR A 136 14.85 -8.13 5.33
N ALA A 137 14.96 -7.38 4.23
CA ALA A 137 14.90 -7.93 2.88
C ALA A 137 16.09 -8.86 2.57
N GLN A 138 17.29 -8.54 3.06
CA GLN A 138 18.46 -9.40 2.91
C GLN A 138 18.26 -10.75 3.61
N ASN A 139 17.88 -10.72 4.89
CA ASN A 139 17.68 -11.93 5.68
C ASN A 139 16.58 -12.83 5.08
N LYS A 140 15.49 -12.23 4.60
CA LYS A 140 14.40 -12.99 3.96
C LYS A 140 14.82 -13.63 2.63
N ASN A 141 15.70 -13.01 1.87
CA ASN A 141 16.23 -13.58 0.63
C ASN A 141 17.19 -14.76 0.91
N GLU A 142 17.97 -14.72 1.99
CA GLU A 142 18.82 -15.84 2.41
C GLU A 142 17.97 -17.05 2.80
N ASP A 143 16.91 -16.87 3.61
CA ASP A 143 15.98 -17.94 3.99
C ASP A 143 15.28 -18.58 2.78
N MET A 144 14.98 -17.79 1.74
CA MET A 144 14.37 -18.30 0.51
C MET A 144 15.37 -19.04 -0.39
N SER A 145 16.66 -18.75 -0.29
CA SER A 145 17.72 -19.45 -1.05
C SER A 145 18.05 -20.82 -0.47
N ASP A 146 17.96 -20.99 0.86
CA ASP A 146 18.25 -22.25 1.55
C ASP A 146 17.12 -23.29 1.42
N ASN A 147 15.95 -22.90 0.98
CA ASN A 147 14.77 -23.76 0.80
C ASN A 147 14.54 -24.20 -0.67
N ARG A 148 15.55 -24.06 -1.54
CA ARG A 148 15.48 -24.51 -2.96
C ARG A 148 16.32 -25.79 -3.19
#